data_0f449f16a05bfe89db3a607dcfcd820a
#
_entry.id   0f449f16a05bfe89db3a607dcfcd820a
#
_cell.length_a   1.000
_cell.length_b   1.000
_cell.length_c   1.000
_cell.angle_alpha   90.00
_cell.angle_beta   90.00
_cell.angle_gamma   90.00
#
_symmetry.space_group_name_H-M   'P 1'
#
loop_
_entity.id
_entity.type
_entity.pdbx_description
1 polymer ?
#
loop_
_entity_poly.entity_id
_entity_poly.type
_entity_poly.pdbx_seq_one_letter_code
_entity_poly.pdbx_strand_id
1 'polypeptide(L)'
;MHKLACPKCHESIVQEGNSYKCANNHCYDLAKTKYLNLLLNPDKATNNPGDSKESLVARKAYLTKGYYDVILKSVIDCIKKYRDDTPLDILDLGCGEGYYTRGLKEIFSLDTIYGLDISKEAINMATKYTKDVYWLVGNSKNLPIVDHSLDFITALFTVINQDELKRTLKKGGYIIHVTANPNHLIEIKELIYDEIKVKSDKYIRLDFETIESYDLVHQVKIDNREDALNLLKMTPHYYHIKKERRGVLDELERLDITIDIKITIYQTSID
;
A
#
# COMPACT_ATOMS: atom_id res chain seq x y z
N MET A 1 -14.57 16.61 -8.05
CA MET A 1 -13.69 16.48 -9.24
C MET A 1 -12.47 15.70 -8.80
N HIS A 2 -12.03 14.64 -9.52
CA HIS A 2 -10.85 13.86 -9.12
C HIS A 2 -9.57 14.71 -9.15
N LYS A 3 -8.56 14.29 -8.38
CA LYS A 3 -7.30 15.01 -8.16
C LYS A 3 -6.13 14.40 -8.96
N LEU A 4 -6.39 13.92 -10.18
CA LEU A 4 -5.36 13.28 -11.00
C LEU A 4 -4.56 14.32 -11.79
N ALA A 5 -3.24 14.11 -11.85
CA ALA A 5 -2.29 14.94 -12.59
C ALA A 5 -1.52 14.12 -13.64
N CYS A 6 -1.07 14.80 -14.66
CA CYS A 6 -0.22 14.26 -15.70
C CYS A 6 1.19 13.98 -15.15
N PRO A 7 1.70 12.75 -15.21
CA PRO A 7 3.03 12.45 -14.68
C PRO A 7 4.19 13.09 -15.48
N LYS A 8 3.92 13.69 -16.65
CA LYS A 8 4.93 14.37 -17.48
C LYS A 8 5.04 15.87 -17.22
N CYS A 9 3.93 16.53 -16.86
CA CYS A 9 3.91 17.99 -16.74
C CYS A 9 3.14 18.50 -15.53
N HIS A 10 2.64 17.62 -14.67
CA HIS A 10 1.88 17.88 -13.44
C HIS A 10 0.56 18.66 -13.62
N GLU A 11 0.18 19.02 -14.85
CA GLU A 11 -1.13 19.58 -15.13
C GLU A 11 -2.25 18.58 -14.84
N SER A 12 -3.38 19.08 -14.37
CA SER A 12 -4.57 18.24 -14.15
C SER A 12 -4.94 17.48 -15.42
N ILE A 13 -5.36 16.22 -15.27
CA ILE A 13 -5.93 15.44 -16.38
C ILE A 13 -7.43 15.33 -16.19
N VAL A 14 -8.17 15.40 -17.29
CA VAL A 14 -9.63 15.26 -17.32
C VAL A 14 -10.03 14.10 -18.21
N GLN A 15 -11.12 13.45 -17.85
CA GLN A 15 -11.63 12.33 -18.63
C GLN A 15 -12.35 12.83 -19.89
N GLU A 16 -11.94 12.32 -21.04
CA GLU A 16 -12.58 12.52 -22.34
C GLU A 16 -12.89 11.14 -22.95
N GLY A 17 -14.11 10.69 -22.81
CA GLY A 17 -14.52 9.36 -23.24
C GLY A 17 -13.78 8.25 -22.48
N ASN A 18 -12.94 7.50 -23.19
CA ASN A 18 -12.18 6.36 -22.62
C ASN A 18 -10.70 6.70 -22.35
N SER A 19 -10.34 7.99 -22.37
CA SER A 19 -8.99 8.48 -22.14
C SER A 19 -9.00 9.64 -21.15
N TYR A 20 -7.84 9.93 -20.57
CA TYR A 20 -7.58 11.09 -19.74
C TYR A 20 -6.53 11.97 -20.42
N LYS A 21 -6.76 13.28 -20.47
CA LYS A 21 -5.86 14.23 -21.15
C LYS A 21 -5.56 15.44 -20.27
N CYS A 22 -4.35 15.99 -20.40
CA CYS A 22 -3.97 17.27 -19.83
C CYS A 22 -4.00 18.39 -20.88
N ALA A 23 -3.91 19.63 -20.42
CA ALA A 23 -3.86 20.83 -21.30
C ALA A 23 -2.71 20.78 -22.31
N ASN A 24 -1.60 20.08 -22.01
CA ASN A 24 -0.46 19.89 -22.89
C ASN A 24 -0.61 18.70 -23.85
N ASN A 25 -1.82 18.20 -24.08
CA ASN A 25 -2.15 17.09 -24.98
C ASN A 25 -1.49 15.74 -24.65
N HIS A 26 -0.99 15.52 -23.43
CA HIS A 26 -0.62 14.18 -23.01
C HIS A 26 -1.90 13.37 -22.77
N CYS A 27 -1.95 12.15 -23.32
CA CYS A 27 -3.15 11.30 -23.30
C CYS A 27 -2.82 9.94 -22.66
N TYR A 28 -3.73 9.44 -21.82
CA TYR A 28 -3.62 8.19 -21.08
C TYR A 28 -4.93 7.42 -21.20
N ASP A 29 -4.88 6.23 -21.79
CA ASP A 29 -6.08 5.43 -22.00
C ASP A 29 -6.49 4.70 -20.73
N LEU A 30 -7.79 4.72 -20.46
CA LEU A 30 -8.39 3.90 -19.42
C LEU A 30 -8.38 2.44 -19.87
N ALA A 31 -7.73 1.57 -19.09
CA ALA A 31 -7.70 0.15 -19.37
C ALA A 31 -9.13 -0.44 -19.37
N LYS A 32 -9.34 -1.57 -20.07
CA LYS A 32 -10.64 -2.29 -20.07
C LYS A 32 -11.12 -2.64 -18.65
N THR A 33 -10.19 -2.93 -17.75
CA THR A 33 -10.45 -3.22 -16.34
C THR A 33 -10.56 -1.99 -15.45
N LYS A 34 -10.60 -0.77 -16.04
CA LYS A 34 -10.85 0.49 -15.36
C LYS A 34 -9.74 0.97 -14.42
N TYR A 35 -8.48 0.83 -14.84
CA TYR A 35 -7.35 1.53 -14.22
C TYR A 35 -6.65 2.45 -15.23
N LEU A 36 -5.91 3.43 -14.72
CA LEU A 36 -5.03 4.28 -15.50
C LEU A 36 -3.58 3.87 -15.33
N ASN A 37 -2.87 3.70 -16.45
CA ASN A 37 -1.43 3.48 -16.41
C ASN A 37 -0.71 4.83 -16.61
N LEU A 38 -0.26 5.39 -15.51
CA LEU A 38 0.43 6.69 -15.43
C LEU A 38 1.94 6.52 -15.15
N LEU A 39 2.47 5.28 -15.24
CA LEU A 39 3.89 4.98 -15.09
C LEU A 39 4.65 5.36 -16.36
N LEU A 40 5.64 6.24 -16.25
CA LEU A 40 6.50 6.64 -17.35
C LEU A 40 7.52 5.56 -17.70
N ASN A 41 7.98 5.51 -18.96
CA ASN A 41 8.96 4.51 -19.40
C ASN A 41 10.28 4.53 -18.63
N PRO A 42 10.87 5.68 -18.26
CA PRO A 42 12.10 5.74 -17.44
C PRO A 42 11.92 5.13 -16.05
N ASP A 43 10.69 5.09 -15.52
CA ASP A 43 10.39 4.56 -14.18
C ASP A 43 10.36 3.02 -14.15
N LYS A 44 10.40 2.38 -15.31
CA LYS A 44 10.44 0.93 -15.43
C LYS A 44 11.87 0.43 -15.24
N ALA A 45 12.32 0.30 -14.00
CA ALA A 45 13.63 -0.28 -13.68
C ALA A 45 13.74 -1.76 -14.13
N THR A 46 12.61 -2.44 -14.25
CA THR A 46 12.48 -3.82 -14.75
C THR A 46 11.24 -3.92 -15.65
N ASN A 47 11.14 -4.98 -16.46
CA ASN A 47 9.96 -5.23 -17.29
C ASN A 47 8.68 -5.44 -16.47
N ASN A 48 8.79 -5.91 -15.22
CA ASN A 48 7.69 -6.13 -14.30
C ASN A 48 8.10 -5.62 -12.90
N PRO A 49 7.99 -4.32 -12.61
CA PRO A 49 8.28 -3.78 -11.28
C PRO A 49 7.21 -4.22 -10.26
N GLY A 50 7.63 -4.37 -9.00
CA GLY A 50 6.77 -4.80 -7.89
C GLY A 50 6.78 -6.30 -7.63
N ASP A 51 5.80 -6.78 -6.89
CA ASP A 51 5.70 -8.18 -6.48
C ASP A 51 5.41 -9.13 -7.65
N SER A 52 5.90 -10.37 -7.53
CA SER A 52 5.59 -11.42 -8.49
C SER A 52 4.10 -11.78 -8.48
N LYS A 53 3.59 -12.31 -9.58
CA LYS A 53 2.20 -12.78 -9.65
C LYS A 53 1.88 -13.83 -8.58
N GLU A 54 2.82 -14.74 -8.29
CA GLU A 54 2.68 -15.75 -7.24
C GLU A 54 2.52 -15.10 -5.87
N SER A 55 3.37 -14.11 -5.54
CA SER A 55 3.28 -13.35 -4.29
C SER A 55 1.96 -12.59 -4.17
N LEU A 56 1.49 -11.97 -5.25
CA LEU A 56 0.22 -11.24 -5.27
C LEU A 56 -1.00 -12.17 -5.05
N VAL A 57 -0.99 -13.35 -5.67
CA VAL A 57 -2.05 -14.36 -5.49
C VAL A 57 -2.06 -14.87 -4.04
N ALA A 58 -0.90 -15.19 -3.50
CA ALA A 58 -0.75 -15.64 -2.12
C ALA A 58 -1.18 -14.55 -1.11
N ARG A 59 -0.75 -13.30 -1.34
CA ARG A 59 -1.15 -12.13 -0.52
C ARG A 59 -2.66 -11.98 -0.49
N LYS A 60 -3.29 -12.00 -1.65
CA LYS A 60 -4.74 -11.92 -1.74
C LYS A 60 -5.43 -13.05 -0.99
N ALA A 61 -4.99 -14.31 -1.20
CA ALA A 61 -5.59 -15.46 -0.53
C ALA A 61 -5.48 -15.33 0.99
N TYR A 62 -4.31 -14.90 1.49
CA TYR A 62 -4.06 -14.70 2.91
C TYR A 62 -4.88 -13.53 3.50
N LEU A 63 -4.82 -12.35 2.87
CA LEU A 63 -5.47 -11.15 3.40
C LEU A 63 -7.00 -11.26 3.41
N THR A 64 -7.61 -11.92 2.41
CA THR A 64 -9.07 -12.16 2.37
C THR A 64 -9.59 -13.06 3.50
N LYS A 65 -8.72 -13.76 4.23
CA LYS A 65 -9.10 -14.52 5.43
C LYS A 65 -9.24 -13.65 6.68
N GLY A 66 -8.88 -12.36 6.60
CA GLY A 66 -9.02 -11.42 7.70
C GLY A 66 -7.87 -11.44 8.72
N TYR A 67 -6.81 -12.20 8.49
CA TYR A 67 -5.68 -12.27 9.43
C TYR A 67 -5.03 -10.91 9.72
N TYR A 68 -5.15 -9.95 8.80
CA TYR A 68 -4.62 -8.58 8.94
C TYR A 68 -5.70 -7.51 9.13
N ASP A 69 -6.94 -7.91 9.45
CA ASP A 69 -8.05 -6.98 9.71
C ASP A 69 -7.74 -6.00 10.85
N VAL A 70 -6.96 -6.43 11.83
CA VAL A 70 -6.52 -5.56 12.93
C VAL A 70 -5.74 -4.34 12.43
N ILE A 71 -4.94 -4.50 11.38
CA ILE A 71 -4.18 -3.40 10.76
C ILE A 71 -5.14 -2.46 10.02
N LEU A 72 -6.03 -3.02 9.18
CA LEU A 72 -7.04 -2.26 8.45
C LEU A 72 -7.91 -1.45 9.41
N LYS A 73 -8.40 -2.08 10.48
CA LYS A 73 -9.20 -1.43 11.51
C LYS A 73 -8.45 -0.26 12.16
N SER A 74 -7.19 -0.45 12.51
CA SER A 74 -6.37 0.62 13.11
C SER A 74 -6.20 1.81 12.17
N VAL A 75 -5.98 1.57 10.87
CA VAL A 75 -5.90 2.65 9.86
C VAL A 75 -7.23 3.39 9.73
N ILE A 76 -8.35 2.66 9.68
CA ILE A 76 -9.69 3.24 9.64
C ILE A 76 -9.95 4.11 10.89
N ASP A 77 -9.60 3.62 12.07
CA ASP A 77 -9.77 4.34 13.33
C ASP A 77 -8.92 5.62 13.36
N CYS A 78 -7.70 5.60 12.81
CA CYS A 78 -6.88 6.80 12.63
C CYS A 78 -7.56 7.82 11.71
N ILE A 79 -8.06 7.42 10.54
CA ILE A 79 -8.77 8.33 9.64
C ILE A 79 -10.00 8.92 10.32
N LYS A 80 -10.82 8.10 11.00
CA LYS A 80 -12.00 8.56 11.75
C LYS A 80 -11.67 9.57 12.83
N LYS A 81 -10.52 9.41 13.50
CA LYS A 81 -10.08 10.30 14.58
C LYS A 81 -9.70 11.70 14.09
N TYR A 82 -9.12 11.79 12.90
CA TYR A 82 -8.54 13.02 12.37
C TYR A 82 -9.30 13.63 11.19
N ARG A 83 -10.36 12.96 10.70
CA ARG A 83 -11.21 13.50 9.63
C ARG A 83 -12.14 14.59 10.15
N ASP A 84 -12.49 15.51 9.29
CA ASP A 84 -13.66 16.37 9.44
C ASP A 84 -14.93 15.75 8.79
N ASP A 85 -16.03 16.48 8.79
CA ASP A 85 -17.31 16.04 8.22
C ASP A 85 -17.41 16.22 6.70
N THR A 86 -16.35 16.71 6.06
CA THR A 86 -16.33 16.90 4.60
C THR A 86 -15.89 15.63 3.87
N PRO A 87 -16.33 15.42 2.61
CA PRO A 87 -15.80 14.35 1.79
C PRO A 87 -14.29 14.50 1.56
N LEU A 88 -13.55 13.41 1.76
CA LEU A 88 -12.09 13.36 1.72
C LEU A 88 -11.57 12.84 0.38
N ASP A 89 -10.35 13.27 0.04
CA ASP A 89 -9.50 12.66 -0.99
C ASP A 89 -8.39 11.84 -0.30
N ILE A 90 -8.45 10.51 -0.41
CA ILE A 90 -7.56 9.56 0.28
C ILE A 90 -6.74 8.77 -0.73
N LEU A 91 -5.41 8.78 -0.62
CA LEU A 91 -4.50 7.95 -1.41
C LEU A 91 -3.99 6.78 -0.58
N ASP A 92 -4.22 5.55 -1.04
CA ASP A 92 -3.55 4.35 -0.57
C ASP A 92 -2.31 4.09 -1.44
N LEU A 93 -1.13 4.41 -0.90
CA LEU A 93 0.16 4.37 -1.58
C LEU A 93 0.82 3.00 -1.42
N GLY A 94 1.12 2.33 -2.54
CA GLY A 94 1.59 0.95 -2.55
C GLY A 94 0.46 -0.03 -2.22
N CYS A 95 -0.72 0.20 -2.81
CA CYS A 95 -1.96 -0.49 -2.46
C CYS A 95 -1.97 -2.01 -2.78
N GLY A 96 -0.99 -2.48 -3.54
CA GLY A 96 -0.90 -3.88 -3.96
C GLY A 96 -2.15 -4.35 -4.71
N GLU A 97 -2.69 -5.49 -4.31
CA GLU A 97 -3.92 -6.07 -4.88
C GLU A 97 -5.22 -5.44 -4.32
N GLY A 98 -5.09 -4.36 -3.52
CA GLY A 98 -6.19 -3.51 -3.10
C GLY A 98 -6.95 -3.95 -1.86
N TYR A 99 -6.43 -4.82 -1.00
CA TYR A 99 -7.11 -5.26 0.21
C TYR A 99 -7.45 -4.08 1.14
N TYR A 100 -6.46 -3.27 1.52
CA TYR A 100 -6.67 -2.11 2.39
C TYR A 100 -7.52 -1.05 1.71
N THR A 101 -7.23 -0.75 0.44
CA THR A 101 -7.99 0.23 -0.36
C THR A 101 -9.48 -0.09 -0.41
N ARG A 102 -9.85 -1.36 -0.59
CA ARG A 102 -11.26 -1.82 -0.58
C ARG A 102 -11.90 -1.61 0.77
N GLY A 103 -11.21 -2.04 1.85
CA GLY A 103 -11.71 -1.86 3.20
C GLY A 103 -11.91 -0.37 3.56
N LEU A 104 -11.01 0.51 3.10
CA LEU A 104 -11.21 1.95 3.21
C LEU A 104 -12.46 2.41 2.45
N LYS A 105 -12.65 1.96 1.20
CA LYS A 105 -13.80 2.37 0.39
C LYS A 105 -15.14 1.88 0.93
N GLU A 106 -15.18 0.71 1.55
CA GLU A 106 -16.37 0.17 2.20
C GLU A 106 -16.84 1.06 3.37
N ILE A 107 -15.89 1.57 4.16
CA ILE A 107 -16.19 2.42 5.32
C ILE A 107 -16.40 3.88 4.90
N PHE A 108 -15.57 4.38 4.01
CA PHE A 108 -15.57 5.77 3.53
C PHE A 108 -16.22 5.87 2.14
N SER A 109 -17.47 5.40 2.04
CA SER A 109 -18.18 5.24 0.75
C SER A 109 -18.42 6.56 0.01
N LEU A 110 -18.53 7.69 0.72
CA LEU A 110 -18.72 9.02 0.14
C LEU A 110 -17.40 9.71 -0.24
N ASP A 111 -16.27 9.19 0.24
CA ASP A 111 -14.96 9.76 0.02
C ASP A 111 -14.36 9.29 -1.31
N THR A 112 -13.49 10.11 -1.89
CA THR A 112 -12.75 9.74 -3.11
C THR A 112 -11.49 8.98 -2.72
N ILE A 113 -11.36 7.74 -3.19
CA ILE A 113 -10.21 6.90 -2.87
C ILE A 113 -9.41 6.59 -4.13
N TYR A 114 -8.11 6.76 -4.02
CA TYR A 114 -7.11 6.43 -5.02
C TYR A 114 -6.26 5.27 -4.50
N GLY A 115 -6.13 4.21 -5.28
CA GLY A 115 -5.18 3.12 -5.02
C GLY A 115 -4.05 3.19 -6.04
N LEU A 116 -2.81 3.38 -5.58
CA LEU A 116 -1.65 3.49 -6.45
C LEU A 116 -0.64 2.39 -6.13
N ASP A 117 -0.20 1.69 -7.16
CA ASP A 117 0.91 0.74 -7.09
C ASP A 117 1.75 0.79 -8.37
N ILE A 118 3.04 0.45 -8.27
CA ILE A 118 3.93 0.36 -9.44
C ILE A 118 3.65 -0.89 -10.27
N SER A 119 3.08 -1.93 -9.66
CA SER A 119 2.75 -3.20 -10.29
C SER A 119 1.44 -3.14 -11.06
N LYS A 120 1.54 -3.19 -12.39
CA LYS A 120 0.36 -3.32 -13.25
C LYS A 120 -0.46 -4.58 -12.94
N GLU A 121 0.19 -5.68 -12.56
CA GLU A 121 -0.49 -6.93 -12.21
C GLU A 121 -1.30 -6.77 -10.92
N ALA A 122 -0.73 -6.13 -9.90
CA ALA A 122 -1.41 -5.84 -8.65
C ALA A 122 -2.67 -4.99 -8.88
N ILE A 123 -2.54 -3.88 -9.59
CA ILE A 123 -3.67 -3.00 -9.91
C ILE A 123 -4.73 -3.73 -10.74
N ASN A 124 -4.33 -4.55 -11.73
CA ASN A 124 -5.29 -5.34 -12.51
C ASN A 124 -6.05 -6.37 -11.65
N MET A 125 -5.45 -6.87 -10.58
CA MET A 125 -6.13 -7.71 -9.59
C MET A 125 -7.12 -6.89 -8.74
N ALA A 126 -6.71 -5.72 -8.29
CA ALA A 126 -7.50 -4.82 -7.45
C ALA A 126 -8.81 -4.38 -8.13
N THR A 127 -8.77 -4.05 -9.42
CA THR A 127 -9.94 -3.60 -10.20
C THR A 127 -11.09 -4.60 -10.27
N LYS A 128 -10.83 -5.88 -9.99
CA LYS A 128 -11.87 -6.95 -10.09
C LYS A 128 -12.91 -6.88 -8.98
N TYR A 129 -12.63 -6.18 -7.89
CA TYR A 129 -13.43 -6.24 -6.65
C TYR A 129 -14.17 -4.97 -6.32
N THR A 130 -13.65 -3.81 -6.73
CA THR A 130 -14.38 -2.55 -6.56
C THR A 130 -14.14 -1.62 -7.74
N LYS A 131 -15.21 -0.95 -8.17
CA LYS A 131 -15.19 -0.02 -9.32
C LYS A 131 -15.14 1.45 -8.88
N ASP A 132 -15.39 1.71 -7.60
CA ASP A 132 -15.56 3.08 -7.07
C ASP A 132 -14.26 3.62 -6.46
N VAL A 133 -13.12 3.14 -6.95
CA VAL A 133 -11.76 3.57 -6.60
C VAL A 133 -11.04 3.98 -7.88
N TYR A 134 -10.27 5.05 -7.82
CA TYR A 134 -9.35 5.41 -8.91
C TYR A 134 -8.09 4.55 -8.79
N TRP A 135 -8.04 3.48 -9.59
CA TRP A 135 -6.90 2.57 -9.63
C TRP A 135 -5.82 3.08 -10.57
N LEU A 136 -4.61 3.26 -10.05
CA LEU A 136 -3.48 3.90 -10.74
C LEU A 136 -2.25 3.00 -10.75
N VAL A 137 -1.69 2.78 -11.92
CA VAL A 137 -0.31 2.26 -12.03
C VAL A 137 0.61 3.46 -12.09
N GLY A 138 1.46 3.64 -11.09
CA GLY A 138 2.30 4.83 -10.95
C GLY A 138 3.48 4.61 -10.01
N ASN A 139 4.36 5.62 -9.95
CA ASN A 139 5.57 5.60 -9.13
C ASN A 139 5.43 6.55 -7.93
N SER A 140 5.81 6.10 -6.74
CA SER A 140 5.82 6.92 -5.51
C SER A 140 6.78 8.13 -5.60
N LYS A 141 7.72 8.11 -6.52
CA LYS A 141 8.66 9.22 -6.77
C LYS A 141 8.12 10.30 -7.71
N ASN A 142 6.94 10.05 -8.31
CA ASN A 142 6.26 10.98 -9.22
C ASN A 142 4.76 10.64 -9.18
N LEU A 143 4.10 11.08 -8.11
CA LEU A 143 2.69 10.79 -7.90
C LEU A 143 1.82 11.51 -8.93
N PRO A 144 0.96 10.81 -9.65
CA PRO A 144 0.06 11.43 -10.63
C PRO A 144 -1.15 12.08 -9.94
N ILE A 145 -0.87 12.92 -8.97
CA ILE A 145 -1.83 13.62 -8.12
C ILE A 145 -1.52 15.11 -8.14
N VAL A 146 -2.56 15.92 -8.20
CA VAL A 146 -2.50 17.40 -8.17
C VAL A 146 -1.90 17.85 -6.83
N ASP A 147 -1.14 18.94 -6.87
CA ASP A 147 -0.53 19.56 -5.69
C ASP A 147 -1.59 19.94 -4.66
N HIS A 148 -1.29 19.77 -3.38
CA HIS A 148 -2.10 20.20 -2.24
C HIS A 148 -3.58 19.78 -2.34
N SER A 149 -3.84 18.53 -2.73
CA SER A 149 -5.19 18.07 -3.03
C SER A 149 -5.68 16.88 -2.20
N LEU A 150 -4.79 16.15 -1.53
CA LEU A 150 -5.14 15.01 -0.69
C LEU A 150 -5.31 15.41 0.77
N ASP A 151 -6.32 14.84 1.42
CA ASP A 151 -6.53 14.95 2.87
C ASP A 151 -5.72 13.92 3.64
N PHE A 152 -5.69 12.68 3.13
CA PHE A 152 -4.95 11.57 3.73
C PHE A 152 -4.12 10.80 2.71
N ILE A 153 -2.95 10.35 3.16
CA ILE A 153 -2.18 9.31 2.48
C ILE A 153 -1.97 8.17 3.46
N THR A 154 -2.38 6.96 3.09
CA THR A 154 -2.02 5.72 3.80
C THR A 154 -0.83 5.08 3.10
N ALA A 155 0.18 4.66 3.87
CA ALA A 155 1.38 4.01 3.36
C ALA A 155 1.72 2.79 4.24
N LEU A 156 1.29 1.60 3.81
CA LEU A 156 1.42 0.37 4.58
C LEU A 156 2.51 -0.51 3.97
N PHE A 157 3.60 -0.72 4.72
CA PHE A 157 4.72 -1.58 4.30
C PHE A 157 5.32 -1.21 2.93
N THR A 158 5.24 0.05 2.53
CA THR A 158 5.66 0.54 1.22
C THR A 158 6.76 1.59 1.30
N VAL A 159 7.43 1.80 0.16
CA VAL A 159 8.45 2.86 0.03
C VAL A 159 7.77 4.18 -0.26
N ILE A 160 8.14 5.19 0.50
CA ILE A 160 7.62 6.56 0.38
C ILE A 160 8.68 7.53 -0.16
N ASN A 161 8.22 8.55 -0.87
CA ASN A 161 9.02 9.70 -1.26
C ASN A 161 8.48 10.94 -0.55
N GLN A 162 9.26 11.51 0.34
CA GLN A 162 8.83 12.61 1.20
C GLN A 162 8.41 13.85 0.41
N ASP A 163 9.14 14.19 -0.65
CA ASP A 163 8.86 15.40 -1.44
C ASP A 163 7.51 15.30 -2.14
N GLU A 164 7.17 14.11 -2.66
CA GLU A 164 5.87 13.86 -3.28
C GLU A 164 4.73 13.85 -2.27
N LEU A 165 4.96 13.34 -1.04
CA LEU A 165 3.98 13.46 0.02
C LEU A 165 3.72 14.93 0.38
N LYS A 166 4.79 15.74 0.54
CA LYS A 166 4.67 17.19 0.79
C LYS A 166 3.94 17.92 -0.33
N ARG A 167 4.25 17.58 -1.58
CA ARG A 167 3.62 18.20 -2.75
C ARG A 167 2.13 17.92 -2.84
N THR A 168 1.70 16.68 -2.59
CA THR A 168 0.33 16.23 -2.88
C THR A 168 -0.65 16.44 -1.73
N LEU A 169 -0.17 16.47 -0.48
CA LEU A 169 -1.02 16.72 0.68
C LEU A 169 -1.44 18.19 0.78
N LYS A 170 -2.68 18.40 1.22
CA LYS A 170 -3.17 19.72 1.65
C LYS A 170 -2.39 20.18 2.87
N LYS A 171 -2.40 21.49 3.15
CA LYS A 171 -2.01 22.03 4.47
C LYS A 171 -2.89 21.38 5.54
N GLY A 172 -2.29 20.90 6.62
CA GLY A 172 -2.97 20.16 7.66
C GLY A 172 -3.38 18.72 7.28
N GLY A 173 -3.01 18.24 6.09
CA GLY A 173 -3.29 16.87 5.66
C GLY A 173 -2.43 15.84 6.39
N TYR A 174 -2.87 14.59 6.42
CA TYR A 174 -2.31 13.53 7.25
C TYR A 174 -1.65 12.40 6.46
N ILE A 175 -0.61 11.82 7.03
CA ILE A 175 0.00 10.57 6.58
C ILE A 175 -0.17 9.52 7.67
N ILE A 176 -0.74 8.38 7.33
CA ILE A 176 -0.79 7.20 8.19
C ILE A 176 0.23 6.21 7.66
N HIS A 177 1.37 6.11 8.36
CA HIS A 177 2.49 5.27 7.97
C HIS A 177 2.56 4.03 8.87
N VAL A 178 2.46 2.85 8.26
CA VAL A 178 2.54 1.56 8.94
C VAL A 178 3.84 0.87 8.54
N THR A 179 4.66 0.57 9.54
CA THR A 179 5.95 -0.12 9.36
C THR A 179 6.04 -1.36 10.23
N ALA A 180 6.81 -2.35 9.79
CA ALA A 180 7.06 -3.55 10.58
C ALA A 180 8.10 -3.26 11.66
N ASN A 181 7.83 -3.65 12.91
CA ASN A 181 8.79 -3.67 14.00
C ASN A 181 9.70 -4.91 13.89
N PRO A 182 10.80 -4.98 14.67
CA PRO A 182 11.75 -6.09 14.61
C PRO A 182 11.13 -7.49 14.81
N ASN A 183 10.12 -7.61 15.67
CA ASN A 183 9.47 -8.88 15.96
C ASN A 183 8.30 -9.21 15.00
N HIS A 184 8.03 -8.36 14.04
CA HIS A 184 6.99 -8.66 13.03
C HIS A 184 7.35 -9.94 12.29
N LEU A 185 6.42 -10.93 12.31
CA LEU A 185 6.62 -12.26 11.74
C LEU A 185 7.92 -12.95 12.22
N ILE A 186 8.23 -12.80 13.50
CA ILE A 186 9.46 -13.36 14.08
C ILE A 186 9.51 -14.86 13.88
N GLU A 187 8.39 -15.56 14.00
CA GLU A 187 8.27 -17.01 13.85
C GLU A 187 8.66 -17.46 12.43
N ILE A 188 8.30 -16.69 11.41
CA ILE A 188 8.76 -16.94 10.04
C ILE A 188 10.26 -16.75 9.90
N LYS A 189 10.82 -15.71 10.55
CA LYS A 189 12.26 -15.46 10.52
C LYS A 189 13.03 -16.59 11.19
N GLU A 190 12.54 -17.12 12.32
CA GLU A 190 13.12 -18.26 13.04
C GLU A 190 13.09 -19.54 12.20
N LEU A 191 12.01 -19.76 11.44
CA LEU A 191 11.91 -20.91 10.53
C LEU A 191 12.94 -20.86 9.39
N ILE A 192 13.24 -19.67 8.89
CA ILE A 192 14.00 -19.48 7.64
C ILE A 192 15.48 -19.21 7.87
N TYR A 193 15.82 -18.41 8.89
CA TYR A 193 17.18 -17.92 9.11
C TYR A 193 17.89 -18.68 10.22
N ASP A 194 19.19 -18.95 10.05
CA ASP A 194 20.03 -19.53 11.10
C ASP A 194 20.30 -18.52 12.21
N GLU A 195 20.39 -17.24 11.84
CA GLU A 195 20.60 -16.11 12.74
C GLU A 195 19.71 -14.95 12.31
N ILE A 196 18.88 -14.46 13.20
CA ILE A 196 18.03 -13.30 12.97
C ILE A 196 18.86 -12.05 13.24
N LYS A 197 19.30 -11.39 12.18
CA LYS A 197 19.93 -10.09 12.29
C LYS A 197 18.85 -9.04 12.55
N VAL A 198 18.78 -8.55 13.78
CA VAL A 198 18.00 -7.36 14.10
C VAL A 198 18.67 -6.19 13.38
N LYS A 199 18.13 -5.81 12.22
CA LYS A 199 18.56 -4.56 11.60
C LYS A 199 18.09 -3.46 12.55
N SER A 200 19.03 -2.62 13.02
CA SER A 200 18.66 -1.37 13.69
C SER A 200 17.78 -0.61 12.70
N ASP A 201 16.53 -0.40 13.09
CA ASP A 201 15.56 0.26 12.23
C ASP A 201 16.12 1.61 11.82
N LYS A 202 16.47 1.71 10.55
CA LYS A 202 16.50 3.02 9.89
C LYS A 202 15.04 3.41 9.68
N TYR A 203 14.33 3.75 10.77
CA TYR A 203 13.06 4.45 10.63
C TYR A 203 13.33 5.67 9.77
N ILE A 204 12.77 5.68 8.57
CA ILE A 204 12.77 6.90 7.77
C ILE A 204 11.91 7.87 8.55
N ARG A 205 12.56 8.73 9.35
CA ARG A 205 11.87 9.83 9.99
C ARG A 205 11.53 10.81 8.89
N LEU A 206 10.23 10.94 8.64
CA LEU A 206 9.73 11.95 7.74
C LEU A 206 9.90 13.32 8.40
N ASP A 207 10.22 14.32 7.59
CA ASP A 207 10.26 15.71 7.99
C ASP A 207 8.84 16.31 7.95
N PHE A 208 7.98 15.75 8.81
CA PHE A 208 6.61 16.16 9.09
C PHE A 208 6.42 16.19 10.61
N GLU A 209 5.43 16.91 11.06
CA GLU A 209 5.04 16.86 12.47
C GLU A 209 4.48 15.48 12.81
N THR A 210 5.05 14.82 13.82
CA THR A 210 4.52 13.56 14.34
C THR A 210 3.41 13.87 15.34
N ILE A 211 2.17 13.57 14.97
CA ILE A 211 1.00 13.79 15.83
C ILE A 211 0.83 12.65 16.84
N GLU A 212 1.01 11.42 16.37
CA GLU A 212 0.86 10.22 17.18
C GLU A 212 1.75 9.10 16.66
N SER A 213 2.28 8.28 17.55
CA SER A 213 3.00 7.06 17.17
C SER A 213 2.80 6.00 18.25
N TYR A 214 2.41 4.79 17.85
CA TYR A 214 2.21 3.68 18.77
C TYR A 214 2.52 2.33 18.09
N ASP A 215 2.83 1.36 18.93
CA ASP A 215 3.06 -0.01 18.48
C ASP A 215 1.77 -0.82 18.64
N LEU A 216 1.48 -1.65 17.64
CA LEU A 216 0.39 -2.61 17.67
C LEU A 216 0.99 -4.01 17.60
N VAL A 217 0.75 -4.79 18.66
CA VAL A 217 1.15 -6.19 18.73
C VAL A 217 -0.08 -7.06 18.78
N HIS A 218 -0.17 -8.03 17.88
CA HIS A 218 -1.31 -8.95 17.79
C HIS A 218 -0.83 -10.35 17.41
N GLN A 219 -1.40 -11.36 18.09
CA GLN A 219 -1.11 -12.77 17.80
C GLN A 219 -2.18 -13.34 16.86
N VAL A 220 -1.73 -14.03 15.83
CA VAL A 220 -2.61 -14.68 14.85
C VAL A 220 -2.29 -16.16 14.79
N LYS A 221 -3.35 -16.99 14.88
CA LYS A 221 -3.24 -18.43 14.68
C LYS A 221 -3.65 -18.81 13.27
N ILE A 222 -2.79 -19.53 12.60
CA ILE A 222 -3.02 -20.05 11.25
C ILE A 222 -3.05 -21.56 11.34
N ASP A 223 -4.26 -22.12 11.36
CA ASP A 223 -4.49 -23.54 11.65
C ASP A 223 -4.49 -24.43 10.39
N ASN A 224 -4.00 -23.93 9.27
CA ASN A 224 -3.91 -24.69 8.05
C ASN A 224 -2.67 -24.35 7.23
N ARG A 225 -2.16 -25.35 6.54
CA ARG A 225 -0.94 -25.30 5.74
C ARG A 225 -1.02 -24.29 4.58
N GLU A 226 -2.17 -24.21 3.91
CA GLU A 226 -2.34 -23.36 2.73
C GLU A 226 -2.16 -21.88 3.10
N ASP A 227 -2.80 -21.42 4.16
CA ASP A 227 -2.70 -20.04 4.62
C ASP A 227 -1.31 -19.72 5.17
N ALA A 228 -0.65 -20.67 5.87
CA ALA A 228 0.72 -20.51 6.31
C ALA A 228 1.71 -20.35 5.13
N LEU A 229 1.54 -21.13 4.08
CA LEU A 229 2.33 -20.99 2.85
C LEU A 229 2.01 -19.68 2.09
N ASN A 230 0.74 -19.27 2.06
CA ASN A 230 0.34 -18.00 1.45
C ASN A 230 0.95 -16.80 2.18
N LEU A 231 0.94 -16.81 3.52
CA LEU A 231 1.64 -15.80 4.30
C LEU A 231 3.12 -15.74 3.95
N LEU A 232 3.80 -16.87 3.91
CA LEU A 232 5.22 -16.93 3.60
C LEU A 232 5.52 -16.39 2.20
N LYS A 233 4.77 -16.84 1.18
CA LYS A 233 4.93 -16.44 -0.24
C LYS A 233 4.66 -14.95 -0.48
N MET A 234 3.82 -14.31 0.33
CA MET A 234 3.56 -12.88 0.20
C MET A 234 4.66 -12.01 0.82
N THR A 235 5.63 -12.62 1.54
CA THR A 235 6.73 -11.90 2.16
C THR A 235 8.03 -12.03 1.37
N PRO A 236 8.96 -11.07 1.47
CA PRO A 236 10.28 -11.22 0.85
C PRO A 236 11.09 -12.38 1.44
N HIS A 237 10.75 -12.88 2.63
CA HIS A 237 11.43 -13.99 3.29
C HIS A 237 11.38 -15.29 2.48
N TYR A 238 10.30 -15.52 1.73
CA TYR A 238 10.14 -16.70 0.87
C TYR A 238 11.31 -16.89 -0.11
N TYR A 239 11.79 -15.80 -0.71
CA TYR A 239 12.87 -15.83 -1.70
C TYR A 239 14.27 -16.00 -1.05
N HIS A 240 14.38 -15.88 0.26
CA HIS A 240 15.62 -16.06 1.02
C HIS A 240 15.76 -17.43 1.66
N ILE A 241 14.80 -18.35 1.46
CA ILE A 241 14.86 -19.69 2.00
C ILE A 241 15.99 -20.48 1.31
N LYS A 242 16.97 -20.90 2.10
CA LYS A 242 18.07 -21.77 1.64
C LYS A 242 17.54 -23.12 1.20
N LYS A 243 18.20 -23.75 0.21
CA LYS A 243 17.78 -25.06 -0.31
C LYS A 243 17.67 -26.12 0.79
N GLU A 244 18.60 -26.10 1.73
CA GLU A 244 18.71 -27.04 2.86
C GLU A 244 17.53 -26.91 3.85
N ARG A 245 16.87 -25.75 3.88
CA ARG A 245 15.72 -25.47 4.75
C ARG A 245 14.37 -25.59 4.05
N ARG A 246 14.33 -25.90 2.75
CA ARG A 246 13.05 -26.03 2.04
C ARG A 246 12.16 -27.13 2.56
N GLY A 247 12.73 -28.20 3.15
CA GLY A 247 11.97 -29.26 3.82
C GLY A 247 11.05 -28.79 4.95
N VAL A 248 11.39 -27.67 5.61
CA VAL A 248 10.52 -27.05 6.63
C VAL A 248 9.16 -26.69 6.07
N LEU A 249 9.09 -26.34 4.77
CA LEU A 249 7.82 -26.00 4.11
C LEU A 249 6.91 -27.22 3.92
N ASP A 250 7.49 -28.42 3.86
CA ASP A 250 6.74 -29.67 3.68
C ASP A 250 6.12 -30.13 5.00
N GLU A 251 6.74 -29.75 6.12
CA GLU A 251 6.29 -30.05 7.49
C GLU A 251 5.38 -28.97 8.08
N LEU A 252 5.20 -27.83 7.38
CA LEU A 252 4.42 -26.70 7.87
C LEU A 252 2.93 -26.99 7.76
N GLU A 253 2.28 -27.38 8.86
CA GLU A 253 0.84 -27.63 8.93
C GLU A 253 0.06 -26.45 9.51
N ARG A 254 0.67 -25.74 10.46
CA ARG A 254 0.12 -24.58 11.15
C ARG A 254 1.22 -23.58 11.48
N LEU A 255 0.86 -22.34 11.74
CA LEU A 255 1.79 -21.29 12.11
C LEU A 255 1.11 -20.27 13.01
N ASP A 256 1.61 -20.09 14.22
CA ASP A 256 1.25 -18.94 15.04
C ASP A 256 2.21 -17.81 14.69
N ILE A 257 1.72 -16.60 14.51
CA ILE A 257 2.53 -15.45 14.11
C ILE A 257 2.28 -14.23 14.96
N THR A 258 3.31 -13.43 15.09
CA THR A 258 3.24 -12.11 15.70
C THR A 258 3.17 -11.02 14.65
N ILE A 259 2.06 -10.29 14.61
CA ILE A 259 1.97 -8.98 13.97
C ILE A 259 2.54 -7.99 14.98
N ASP A 260 3.69 -7.39 14.65
CA ASP A 260 4.33 -6.35 15.47
C ASP A 260 4.66 -5.19 14.54
N ILE A 261 3.86 -4.14 14.62
CA ILE A 261 3.95 -2.99 13.71
C ILE A 261 3.93 -1.67 14.48
N LYS A 262 4.53 -0.67 13.87
CA LYS A 262 4.42 0.72 14.31
C LYS A 262 3.49 1.48 13.38
N ILE A 263 2.53 2.19 13.95
CA ILE A 263 1.65 3.12 13.26
C ILE A 263 2.06 4.52 13.67
N THR A 264 2.43 5.34 12.70
CA THR A 264 2.81 6.73 12.93
C THR A 264 1.94 7.65 12.09
N ILE A 265 1.32 8.61 12.73
CA ILE A 265 0.49 9.64 12.11
C ILE A 265 1.30 10.93 12.06
N TYR A 266 1.51 11.41 10.84
CA TYR A 266 2.15 12.68 10.59
C TYR A 266 1.14 13.68 10.04
N GLN A 267 1.40 14.98 10.24
CA GLN A 267 0.64 16.08 9.67
C GLN A 267 1.55 17.04 8.91
N THR A 268 1.07 17.58 7.81
CA THR A 268 1.73 18.71 7.13
C THR A 268 1.48 19.99 7.93
N SER A 269 2.40 20.97 7.81
CA SER A 269 2.21 22.28 8.45
C SER A 269 0.87 22.89 8.06
N ILE A 270 0.25 23.56 9.04
CA ILE A 270 -1.00 24.30 8.85
C ILE A 270 -0.71 25.70 8.29
N ASP A 271 0.50 26.21 8.53
CA ASP A 271 0.96 27.55 8.10
C ASP A 271 1.35 27.64 6.63
#